data_d6fc98e209424739af4b1da69338e1a8
#
_entry.id   d6fc98e209424739af4b1da69338e1a8
#
_cell.length_a   1.000
_cell.length_b   1.000
_cell.length_c   1.000
_cell.angle_alpha   90.00
_cell.angle_beta   90.00
_cell.angle_gamma   90.00
#
_symmetry.space_group_name_H-M   'P 1'
#
loop_
_entity.id
_entity.type
_entity.pdbx_description
1 polymer ?
#
loop_
_entity_poly.entity_id
_entity_poly.type
_entity_poly.pdbx_seq_one_letter_code
_entity_poly.pdbx_strand_id
1 'polypeptide(L)'
;MKTQGAHVSTDPRAAIAAADTALGIEFGSTRIKAVLIGPDHEVLATGGHGWENHLEGGLWSYTLDEVVAGLQSAYASLVADVRERYDVTPVSYGSIGISAMMHGYLAFDADDNLLAPFRTWRNTNTGRAADELTRLFGFNIPLRWSIAHLHQAVLDSEEHEPRVARPTAPAGRGPHPA
;
A
#
# COMPACT_ATOMS: atom_id res chain seq x y z
N MET A 1 10.40 -7.34 -47.14
CA MET A 1 9.07 -7.82 -46.77
C MET A 1 9.17 -8.31 -45.34
N LYS A 2 8.81 -7.51 -44.33
CA LYS A 2 8.81 -7.91 -42.92
C LYS A 2 7.51 -8.66 -42.68
N THR A 3 7.58 -9.94 -42.42
CA THR A 3 6.48 -10.75 -41.93
C THR A 3 6.11 -10.23 -40.55
N GLN A 4 5.00 -9.51 -40.44
CA GLN A 4 4.33 -9.17 -39.20
C GLN A 4 3.80 -10.50 -38.66
N GLY A 5 4.49 -11.04 -37.64
CA GLY A 5 3.99 -12.19 -36.89
C GLY A 5 2.62 -11.82 -36.32
N ALA A 6 1.59 -12.58 -36.65
CA ALA A 6 0.29 -12.46 -36.03
C ALA A 6 0.47 -12.70 -34.54
N HIS A 7 0.28 -11.68 -33.71
CA HIS A 7 0.19 -11.80 -32.27
C HIS A 7 -1.04 -12.68 -31.99
N VAL A 8 -0.81 -13.95 -31.67
CA VAL A 8 -1.89 -14.82 -31.19
C VAL A 8 -2.21 -14.31 -29.80
N SER A 9 -3.29 -13.54 -29.67
CA SER A 9 -3.81 -13.11 -28.36
C SER A 9 -4.07 -14.37 -27.53
N THR A 10 -3.43 -14.47 -26.38
CA THR A 10 -3.63 -15.56 -25.44
C THR A 10 -5.08 -15.48 -24.92
N ASP A 11 -5.81 -16.58 -24.92
CA ASP A 11 -7.16 -16.62 -24.36
C ASP A 11 -7.12 -16.22 -22.88
N PRO A 12 -7.77 -15.11 -22.48
CA PRO A 12 -7.74 -14.63 -21.10
C PRO A 12 -8.18 -15.68 -20.07
N ARG A 13 -9.19 -16.48 -20.40
CA ARG A 13 -9.68 -17.54 -19.53
C ARG A 13 -8.61 -18.61 -19.29
N ALA A 14 -7.89 -19.01 -20.35
CA ALA A 14 -6.81 -19.96 -20.25
C ALA A 14 -5.63 -19.40 -19.45
N ALA A 15 -5.26 -18.14 -19.67
CA ALA A 15 -4.21 -17.47 -18.93
C ALA A 15 -4.52 -17.40 -17.42
N ILE A 16 -5.77 -17.03 -17.06
CA ILE A 16 -6.20 -17.00 -15.66
C ILE A 16 -6.15 -18.39 -15.03
N ALA A 17 -6.66 -19.42 -15.72
CA ALA A 17 -6.65 -20.80 -15.23
C ALA A 17 -5.24 -21.37 -15.05
N ALA A 18 -4.30 -20.95 -15.90
CA ALA A 18 -2.88 -21.36 -15.84
C ALA A 18 -2.05 -20.51 -14.87
N ALA A 19 -2.64 -19.52 -14.18
CA ALA A 19 -1.92 -18.51 -13.38
C ALA A 19 -0.88 -17.69 -14.18
N ASP A 20 -1.02 -17.61 -15.50
CA ASP A 20 -0.17 -16.79 -16.37
C ASP A 20 -0.66 -15.33 -16.37
N THR A 21 -0.72 -14.76 -15.17
CA THR A 21 -1.26 -13.42 -14.89
C THR A 21 -0.46 -12.73 -13.79
N ALA A 22 -0.51 -11.40 -13.76
CA ALA A 22 0.04 -10.60 -12.68
C ALA A 22 -1.08 -9.87 -11.93
N LEU A 23 -1.09 -9.95 -10.60
CA LEU A 23 -1.99 -9.19 -9.74
C LEU A 23 -1.26 -7.95 -9.22
N GLY A 24 -1.73 -6.76 -9.56
CA GLY A 24 -1.27 -5.49 -8.99
C GLY A 24 -2.25 -4.99 -7.91
N ILE A 25 -1.72 -4.56 -6.76
CA ILE A 25 -2.50 -3.93 -5.69
C ILE A 25 -1.90 -2.57 -5.36
N GLU A 26 -2.73 -1.53 -5.35
CA GLU A 26 -2.34 -0.17 -4.99
C GLU A 26 -3.12 0.30 -3.76
N PHE A 27 -2.40 0.67 -2.70
CA PHE A 27 -2.95 1.40 -1.54
C PHE A 27 -2.80 2.91 -1.77
N GLY A 28 -3.74 3.49 -2.51
CA GLY A 28 -3.80 4.92 -2.75
C GLY A 28 -4.44 5.68 -1.59
N SER A 29 -4.33 7.01 -1.57
CA SER A 29 -4.81 7.86 -0.46
C SER A 29 -6.34 7.96 -0.34
N THR A 30 -7.07 7.62 -1.39
CA THR A 30 -8.55 7.70 -1.43
C THR A 30 -9.18 6.41 -1.93
N ARG A 31 -8.38 5.47 -2.42
CA ARG A 31 -8.86 4.23 -3.00
C ARG A 31 -7.79 3.15 -2.96
N ILE A 32 -8.19 1.95 -2.55
CA ILE A 32 -7.41 0.74 -2.78
C ILE A 32 -7.87 0.15 -4.12
N LYS A 33 -6.93 -0.22 -4.97
CA LYS A 33 -7.20 -0.79 -6.30
C LYS A 33 -6.54 -2.14 -6.44
N ALA A 34 -7.20 -3.03 -7.18
CA ALA A 34 -6.64 -4.29 -7.63
C ALA A 34 -6.78 -4.38 -9.15
N VAL A 35 -5.76 -4.85 -9.84
CA VAL A 35 -5.72 -5.00 -11.30
C VAL A 35 -5.15 -6.36 -11.64
N LEU A 36 -5.84 -7.10 -12.49
CA LEU A 36 -5.32 -8.34 -13.08
C LEU A 36 -4.83 -8.05 -14.49
N ILE A 37 -3.58 -8.42 -14.78
CA ILE A 37 -2.90 -8.19 -16.05
C ILE A 37 -2.57 -9.55 -16.67
N GLY A 38 -2.89 -9.71 -17.95
CA GLY A 38 -2.58 -10.89 -18.74
C GLY A 38 -1.14 -10.89 -19.30
N PRO A 39 -0.75 -11.97 -20.00
CA PRO A 39 0.61 -12.14 -20.53
C PRO A 39 0.98 -11.10 -21.59
N ASP A 40 0.01 -10.54 -22.31
CA ASP A 40 0.23 -9.48 -23.30
C ASP A 40 0.17 -8.07 -22.67
N HIS A 41 0.21 -7.97 -21.33
CA HIS A 41 0.12 -6.74 -20.53
C HIS A 41 -1.22 -6.01 -20.65
N GLU A 42 -2.25 -6.67 -21.15
CA GLU A 42 -3.62 -6.15 -21.17
C GLU A 42 -4.26 -6.26 -19.79
N VAL A 43 -5.15 -5.31 -19.47
CA VAL A 43 -5.94 -5.33 -18.24
C VAL A 43 -7.12 -6.28 -18.42
N LEU A 44 -7.10 -7.40 -17.72
CA LEU A 44 -8.17 -8.41 -17.75
C LEU A 44 -9.33 -8.00 -16.85
N ALA A 45 -9.04 -7.59 -15.63
CA ALA A 45 -10.06 -7.21 -14.66
C ALA A 45 -9.56 -6.16 -13.68
N THR A 46 -10.49 -5.47 -13.03
CA THR A 46 -10.19 -4.48 -12.01
C THR A 46 -11.11 -4.60 -10.82
N GLY A 47 -10.61 -4.21 -9.66
CA GLY A 47 -11.40 -4.06 -8.45
C GLY A 47 -11.00 -2.83 -7.67
N GLY A 48 -11.85 -2.38 -6.76
CA GLY A 48 -11.51 -1.23 -5.95
C GLY A 48 -12.39 -1.06 -4.73
N HIS A 49 -11.83 -0.34 -3.75
CA HIS A 49 -12.49 0.05 -2.51
C HIS A 49 -12.16 1.51 -2.21
N GLY A 50 -13.19 2.35 -2.06
CA GLY A 50 -13.03 3.74 -1.62
C GLY A 50 -12.86 3.81 -0.12
N TRP A 51 -11.91 4.61 0.35
CA TRP A 51 -11.69 4.88 1.76
C TRP A 51 -11.27 6.32 2.01
N GLU A 52 -11.36 6.78 3.24
CA GLU A 52 -10.97 8.13 3.63
C GLU A 52 -10.19 8.09 4.95
N ASN A 53 -9.24 9.03 5.13
CA ASN A 53 -8.61 9.18 6.42
C ASN A 53 -9.48 10.01 7.37
N HIS A 54 -9.36 9.69 8.65
CA HIS A 54 -10.09 10.33 9.74
C HIS A 54 -9.20 11.35 10.44
N LEU A 55 -9.77 12.48 10.84
CA LEU A 55 -9.11 13.43 11.73
C LEU A 55 -9.53 13.13 13.16
N GLU A 56 -8.64 12.55 13.93
CA GLU A 56 -8.87 12.16 15.31
C GLU A 56 -7.75 12.66 16.20
N GLY A 57 -8.10 13.36 17.29
CA GLY A 57 -7.10 13.97 18.18
C GLY A 57 -6.13 14.95 17.49
N GLY A 58 -6.54 15.56 16.37
CA GLY A 58 -5.68 16.44 15.58
C GLY A 58 -4.75 15.73 14.62
N LEU A 59 -4.86 14.40 14.48
CA LEU A 59 -4.05 13.58 13.57
C LEU A 59 -4.92 12.95 12.48
N TRP A 60 -4.45 13.04 11.23
CA TRP A 60 -5.03 12.30 10.12
C TRP A 60 -4.53 10.86 10.12
N SER A 61 -5.44 9.91 10.25
CA SER A 61 -5.12 8.48 10.38
C SER A 61 -6.02 7.58 9.55
N TYR A 62 -5.59 6.31 9.39
CA TYR A 62 -6.39 5.15 9.06
C TYR A 62 -6.23 4.12 10.18
N THR A 63 -7.16 3.21 10.32
CA THR A 63 -6.96 2.01 11.13
C THR A 63 -6.37 0.88 10.31
N LEU A 64 -5.66 -0.06 10.94
CA LEU A 64 -5.17 -1.26 10.25
C LEU A 64 -6.33 -2.16 9.79
N ASP A 65 -7.43 -2.17 10.54
CA ASP A 65 -8.63 -2.93 10.17
C ASP A 65 -9.25 -2.40 8.88
N GLU A 66 -9.29 -1.08 8.68
CA GLU A 66 -9.74 -0.47 7.43
C GLU A 66 -8.81 -0.82 6.25
N VAL A 67 -7.50 -0.88 6.49
CA VAL A 67 -6.53 -1.32 5.47
C VAL A 67 -6.83 -2.74 5.02
N VAL A 68 -7.03 -3.67 5.98
CA VAL A 68 -7.31 -5.08 5.70
C VAL A 68 -8.67 -5.24 5.04
N ALA A 69 -9.71 -4.63 5.58
CA ALA A 69 -11.06 -4.69 5.03
C ALA A 69 -11.14 -4.10 3.61
N GLY A 70 -10.44 -2.98 3.39
CA GLY A 70 -10.36 -2.34 2.08
C GLY A 70 -9.62 -3.20 1.05
N LEU A 71 -8.52 -3.87 1.44
CA LEU A 71 -7.83 -4.83 0.59
C LEU A 71 -8.75 -5.99 0.19
N GLN A 72 -9.42 -6.60 1.18
CA GLN A 72 -10.35 -7.71 0.94
C GLN A 72 -11.49 -7.30 0.01
N SER A 73 -12.05 -6.12 0.21
CA SER A 73 -13.12 -5.58 -0.64
C SER A 73 -12.65 -5.32 -2.07
N ALA A 74 -11.47 -4.69 -2.25
CA ALA A 74 -10.91 -4.44 -3.58
C ALA A 74 -10.61 -5.75 -4.33
N TYR A 75 -10.07 -6.74 -3.63
CA TYR A 75 -9.80 -8.07 -4.19
C TYR A 75 -11.09 -8.81 -4.54
N ALA A 76 -12.09 -8.82 -3.67
CA ALA A 76 -13.39 -9.43 -3.94
C ALA A 76 -14.08 -8.81 -5.17
N SER A 77 -13.99 -7.48 -5.32
CA SER A 77 -14.48 -6.76 -6.50
C SER A 77 -13.76 -7.20 -7.77
N LEU A 78 -12.43 -7.37 -7.74
CA LEU A 78 -11.66 -7.88 -8.88
C LEU A 78 -12.09 -9.31 -9.24
N VAL A 79 -12.24 -10.20 -8.26
CA VAL A 79 -12.68 -11.59 -8.48
C VAL A 79 -14.08 -11.64 -9.10
N ALA A 80 -14.98 -10.73 -8.69
CA ALA A 80 -16.31 -10.60 -9.27
C ALA A 80 -16.24 -10.17 -10.75
N ASP A 81 -15.41 -9.18 -11.09
CA ASP A 81 -15.20 -8.72 -12.46
C ASP A 81 -14.60 -9.84 -13.36
N VAL A 82 -13.66 -10.63 -12.82
CA VAL A 82 -13.11 -11.81 -13.53
C VAL A 82 -14.21 -12.83 -13.83
N ARG A 83 -15.05 -13.15 -12.84
CA ARG A 83 -16.14 -14.12 -12.99
C ARG A 83 -17.16 -13.66 -14.03
N GLU A 84 -17.53 -12.38 -13.98
CA GLU A 84 -18.50 -11.80 -14.92
C GLU A 84 -17.98 -11.87 -16.36
N ARG A 85 -16.71 -11.54 -16.58
CA ARG A 85 -16.12 -11.45 -17.93
C ARG A 85 -15.73 -12.80 -18.52
N TYR A 86 -15.19 -13.69 -17.69
CA TYR A 86 -14.50 -14.89 -18.18
C TYR A 86 -15.07 -16.21 -17.64
N ASP A 87 -16.08 -16.16 -16.75
CA ASP A 87 -16.69 -17.35 -16.13
C ASP A 87 -15.64 -18.28 -15.50
N VAL A 88 -14.63 -17.69 -14.83
CA VAL A 88 -13.56 -18.37 -14.10
C VAL A 88 -13.26 -17.66 -12.79
N THR A 89 -12.78 -18.39 -11.79
CA THR A 89 -12.31 -17.80 -10.52
C THR A 89 -10.81 -17.91 -10.45
N PRO A 90 -10.06 -16.79 -10.33
CA PRO A 90 -8.62 -16.85 -10.13
C PRO A 90 -8.33 -17.43 -8.74
N VAL A 91 -7.45 -18.41 -8.67
CA VAL A 91 -7.01 -19.06 -7.42
C VAL A 91 -5.51 -18.94 -7.18
N SER A 92 -4.77 -18.54 -8.21
CA SER A 92 -3.33 -18.32 -8.19
C SER A 92 -2.92 -17.31 -9.25
N TYR A 93 -1.74 -16.74 -9.08
CA TYR A 93 -1.16 -15.72 -9.95
C TYR A 93 0.32 -16.04 -10.20
N GLY A 94 0.83 -15.74 -11.38
CA GLY A 94 2.25 -15.88 -11.71
C GLY A 94 3.11 -14.90 -10.91
N SER A 95 2.57 -13.72 -10.64
CA SER A 95 3.23 -12.71 -9.79
C SER A 95 2.22 -11.81 -9.08
N ILE A 96 2.65 -11.22 -7.96
CA ILE A 96 1.90 -10.20 -7.24
C ILE A 96 2.80 -9.00 -7.01
N GLY A 97 2.34 -7.81 -7.41
CA GLY A 97 3.01 -6.53 -7.15
C GLY A 97 2.17 -5.66 -6.22
N ILE A 98 2.82 -5.03 -5.24
CA ILE A 98 2.15 -4.11 -4.31
C ILE A 98 2.78 -2.73 -4.43
N SER A 99 1.93 -1.71 -4.55
CA SER A 99 2.27 -0.29 -4.45
C SER A 99 1.50 0.32 -3.30
N ALA A 100 2.13 1.20 -2.54
CA ALA A 100 1.48 1.88 -1.42
C ALA A 100 2.02 3.30 -1.25
N MET A 101 1.30 4.11 -0.47
CA MET A 101 1.76 5.45 -0.08
C MET A 101 3.14 5.35 0.56
N MET A 102 4.11 6.10 0.00
CA MET A 102 5.50 6.10 0.48
C MET A 102 5.70 6.93 1.74
N HIS A 103 4.76 7.80 2.08
CA HIS A 103 4.83 8.71 3.22
C HIS A 103 3.81 8.34 4.28
N GLY A 104 4.17 8.60 5.53
CA GLY A 104 3.39 8.32 6.71
C GLY A 104 4.24 7.70 7.81
N TYR A 105 3.62 7.44 8.95
CA TYR A 105 4.30 6.90 10.12
C TYR A 105 3.49 5.76 10.72
N LEU A 106 4.11 4.59 10.75
CA LEU A 106 3.67 3.40 11.45
C LEU A 106 4.79 2.98 12.40
N ALA A 107 4.50 2.90 13.68
CA ALA A 107 5.45 2.53 14.72
C ALA A 107 5.02 1.21 15.35
N PHE A 108 5.89 0.21 15.27
CA PHE A 108 5.64 -1.11 15.82
C PHE A 108 6.65 -1.45 16.92
N ASP A 109 6.19 -2.21 17.92
CA ASP A 109 7.08 -2.85 18.90
C ASP A 109 7.75 -4.11 18.32
N ALA A 110 8.49 -4.83 19.18
CA ALA A 110 9.18 -6.06 18.81
C ALA A 110 8.23 -7.22 18.48
N ASP A 111 6.99 -7.15 18.97
CA ASP A 111 5.94 -8.15 18.75
C ASP A 111 4.98 -7.77 17.63
N ASP A 112 5.35 -6.77 16.80
CA ASP A 112 4.55 -6.24 15.70
C ASP A 112 3.22 -5.58 16.08
N ASN A 113 3.06 -5.15 17.33
CA ASN A 113 1.90 -4.36 17.74
C ASN A 113 2.09 -2.90 17.29
N LEU A 114 1.03 -2.31 16.75
CA LEU A 114 1.02 -0.88 16.41
C LEU A 114 0.97 -0.04 17.68
N LEU A 115 1.96 0.80 17.90
CA LEU A 115 2.16 1.58 19.12
C LEU A 115 1.47 2.94 19.14
N ALA A 116 1.17 3.50 17.98
CA ALA A 116 0.55 4.80 17.81
C ALA A 116 -0.39 4.78 16.60
N PRO A 117 -1.39 5.68 16.50
CA PRO A 117 -2.22 5.78 15.31
C PRO A 117 -1.38 5.89 14.04
N PHE A 118 -1.81 5.23 12.97
CA PHE A 118 -1.19 5.36 11.66
C PHE A 118 -1.30 6.81 11.17
N ARG A 119 -0.22 7.58 11.23
CA ARG A 119 -0.17 8.98 10.78
C ARG A 119 0.01 9.03 9.29
N THR A 120 -0.97 9.61 8.60
CA THR A 120 -0.94 9.70 7.13
C THR A 120 -0.02 10.84 6.65
N TRP A 121 0.24 10.88 5.36
CA TRP A 121 0.99 11.95 4.69
C TRP A 121 0.40 13.36 4.87
N ARG A 122 -0.86 13.48 5.32
CA ARG A 122 -1.55 14.76 5.56
C ARG A 122 -1.07 15.44 6.83
N ASN A 123 -0.43 14.72 7.74
CA ASN A 123 0.07 15.30 8.98
C ASN A 123 1.28 16.19 8.72
N THR A 124 1.25 17.40 9.27
CA THR A 124 2.29 18.42 9.13
C THR A 124 2.81 18.92 10.48
N ASN A 125 2.50 18.22 11.56
CA ASN A 125 2.88 18.55 12.93
C ASN A 125 4.34 18.23 13.30
N THR A 126 5.19 17.99 12.31
CA THR A 126 6.60 17.58 12.47
C THR A 126 7.59 18.69 12.10
N GLY A 127 7.15 19.96 12.12
CA GLY A 127 7.98 21.08 11.67
C GLY A 127 9.31 21.21 12.40
N ARG A 128 9.29 21.15 13.73
CA ARG A 128 10.50 21.23 14.56
C ARG A 128 11.50 20.11 14.24
N ALA A 129 11.01 18.87 14.16
CA ALA A 129 11.83 17.72 13.83
C ALA A 129 12.41 17.81 12.41
N ALA A 130 11.61 18.20 11.43
CA ALA A 130 12.05 18.37 10.05
C ALA A 130 13.15 19.43 9.92
N ASP A 131 13.02 20.56 10.62
CA ASP A 131 14.03 21.62 10.64
C ASP A 131 15.34 21.17 11.29
N GLU A 132 15.27 20.43 12.40
CA GLU A 132 16.45 19.90 13.09
C GLU A 132 17.17 18.87 12.22
N LEU A 133 16.43 17.91 11.64
CA LEU A 133 16.99 16.88 10.76
C LEU A 133 17.56 17.46 9.45
N THR A 134 16.88 18.46 8.87
CA THR A 134 17.37 19.17 7.67
C THR A 134 18.72 19.82 7.93
N ARG A 135 18.89 20.47 9.09
CA ARG A 135 20.18 21.05 9.47
C ARG A 135 21.25 20.00 9.75
N LEU A 136 20.87 18.90 10.42
CA LEU A 136 21.78 17.82 10.76
C LEU A 136 22.34 17.11 9.53
N PHE A 137 21.46 16.80 8.56
CA PHE A 137 21.84 16.05 7.36
C PHE A 137 22.32 16.93 6.20
N GLY A 138 22.13 18.25 6.28
CA GLY A 138 22.40 19.15 5.15
C GLY A 138 21.49 18.85 3.93
N PHE A 139 20.34 18.26 4.17
CA PHE A 139 19.39 17.80 3.16
C PHE A 139 17.95 18.08 3.61
N ASN A 140 17.08 18.53 2.71
CA ASN A 140 15.70 18.84 3.04
C ASN A 140 14.93 17.58 3.47
N ILE A 141 14.45 17.57 4.72
CA ILE A 141 13.60 16.51 5.27
C ILE A 141 12.15 17.00 5.27
N PRO A 142 11.28 16.42 4.41
CA PRO A 142 9.88 16.81 4.36
C PRO A 142 9.12 16.45 5.64
N LEU A 143 8.13 17.27 6.00
CA LEU A 143 7.28 17.09 7.19
C LEU A 143 6.61 15.70 7.28
N ARG A 144 6.27 15.12 6.12
CA ARG A 144 5.50 13.87 6.00
C ARG A 144 6.35 12.59 6.05
N TRP A 145 7.67 12.71 6.16
CA TRP A 145 8.55 11.55 6.22
C TRP A 145 8.49 10.86 7.58
N SER A 146 8.59 9.52 7.56
CA SER A 146 8.54 8.70 8.79
C SER A 146 9.61 9.11 9.79
N ILE A 147 10.82 9.49 9.34
CA ILE A 147 11.89 9.97 10.21
C ILE A 147 11.54 11.29 10.91
N ALA A 148 10.82 12.21 10.22
CA ALA A 148 10.38 13.46 10.83
C ALA A 148 9.33 13.18 11.93
N HIS A 149 8.40 12.25 11.69
CA HIS A 149 7.42 11.83 12.69
C HIS A 149 8.08 11.14 13.90
N LEU A 150 9.04 10.24 13.66
CA LEU A 150 9.76 9.58 14.75
C LEU A 150 10.54 10.60 15.59
N HIS A 151 11.29 11.48 14.95
CA HIS A 151 12.04 12.51 15.66
C HIS A 151 11.13 13.49 16.41
N GLN A 152 9.97 13.83 15.84
CA GLN A 152 8.99 14.65 16.55
C GLN A 152 8.45 13.93 17.80
N ALA A 153 8.20 12.62 17.71
CA ALA A 153 7.79 11.83 18.87
C ALA A 153 8.83 11.85 19.99
N VAL A 154 10.13 11.78 19.63
CA VAL A 154 11.25 11.95 20.59
C VAL A 154 11.22 13.34 21.21
N LEU A 155 11.09 14.40 20.40
CA LEU A 155 11.09 15.79 20.89
C LEU A 155 9.91 16.10 21.82
N ASP A 156 8.78 15.46 21.57
CA ASP A 156 7.55 15.62 22.35
C ASP A 156 7.44 14.61 23.49
N SER A 157 8.43 13.71 23.66
CA SER A 157 8.45 12.63 24.66
C SER A 157 7.16 11.79 24.60
N GLU A 158 6.71 11.43 23.40
CA GLU A 158 5.51 10.63 23.22
C GLU A 158 5.68 9.22 23.85
N GLU A 159 4.67 8.75 24.56
CA GLU A 159 4.73 7.53 25.36
C GLU A 159 5.17 6.27 24.59
N HIS A 160 4.85 6.22 23.29
CA HIS A 160 5.17 5.06 22.44
C HIS A 160 6.64 5.02 22.00
N GLU A 161 7.35 6.17 21.99
CA GLU A 161 8.69 6.30 21.40
C GLU A 161 9.69 5.29 21.95
N PRO A 162 9.85 5.09 23.28
CA PRO A 162 10.88 4.17 23.82
C PRO A 162 10.65 2.69 23.45
N ARG A 163 9.46 2.35 22.99
CA ARG A 163 9.07 0.98 22.62
C ARG A 163 9.17 0.71 21.13
N VAL A 164 9.50 1.71 20.32
CA VAL A 164 9.57 1.57 18.87
C VAL A 164 10.73 0.67 18.48
N ALA A 165 10.44 -0.54 18.04
CA ALA A 165 11.42 -1.45 17.46
C ALA A 165 11.54 -1.27 15.94
N ARG A 166 10.43 -0.88 15.28
CA ARG A 166 10.39 -0.73 13.82
C ARG A 166 9.48 0.43 13.39
N PRO A 167 10.06 1.58 13.03
CA PRO A 167 9.32 2.63 12.31
C PRO A 167 9.25 2.30 10.83
N THR A 168 8.09 2.54 10.19
CA THR A 168 7.94 2.31 8.74
C THR A 168 6.92 3.27 8.13
N ALA A 169 6.83 3.24 6.79
CA ALA A 169 5.76 3.83 6.01
C ALA A 169 4.87 2.70 5.44
N PRO A 170 3.65 2.99 4.93
CA PRO A 170 2.78 1.97 4.36
C PRO A 170 3.44 1.07 3.31
N ALA A 171 4.26 1.66 2.44
CA ALA A 171 5.01 0.92 1.42
C ALA A 171 6.10 -0.01 1.98
N GLY A 172 6.57 0.24 3.20
CA GLY A 172 7.62 -0.57 3.87
C GLY A 172 7.08 -1.77 4.64
N ARG A 173 5.77 -1.92 4.77
CA ARG A 173 5.15 -3.07 5.43
C ARG A 173 4.87 -4.18 4.42
N GLY A 174 5.91 -4.88 3.99
CA GLY A 174 5.74 -6.15 3.28
C GLY A 174 5.23 -7.25 4.22
N PRO A 175 4.63 -8.33 3.69
CA PRO A 175 4.27 -9.49 4.49
C PRO A 175 5.53 -10.05 5.14
N HIS A 176 5.57 -10.10 6.48
CA HIS A 176 6.58 -10.90 7.16
C HIS A 176 6.22 -12.37 6.99
N PRO A 177 7.19 -13.23 6.63
CA PRO A 177 6.98 -14.66 6.78
C PRO A 177 6.75 -14.96 8.27
N ALA A 178 5.65 -15.66 8.55
CA ALA A 178 5.37 -16.22 9.86
C ALA A 178 6.42 -17.25 10.24
#